data_9fbb5c8aac1025332b8f3d07edff6924
#
_entry.id   9fbb5c8aac1025332b8f3d07edff6924
#
_cell.length_a   1.000
_cell.length_b   1.000
_cell.length_c   1.000
_cell.angle_alpha   90.00
_cell.angle_beta   90.00
_cell.angle_gamma   90.00
#
_symmetry.space_group_name_H-M   'P 1'
#
loop_
_entity.id
_entity.type
_entity.pdbx_description
1 polymer ?
#
loop_
_entity_poly.entity_id
_entity_poly.type
_entity_poly.pdbx_seq_one_letter_code
_entity_poly.pdbx_strand_id
1 'polypeptide(L)'
;MKIVTISREFGSGGRELGKRLADALNIPCYDHEIIDMIVQRYGFDKNYVTHVSERDINVFYPTTIAHRFMIPHPEVQQSAQIAEAQHQLMKELASQGDCVMVGRCADVILQDLKPMNIFVYADQQSKLKRCQNREEENEHFTEKEMLKRMKQIDKERAAYRELFTEDDWGKKESYHLCINTSDREIKTLIPAIAEYVRLWFA
;
A
#
# COMPACT_ATOMS: atom_id res chain seq x y z
N MET A 1 5.15 -17.84 11.43
CA MET A 1 4.17 -17.28 10.45
C MET A 1 4.92 -16.28 9.59
N LYS A 2 4.81 -16.38 8.28
CA LYS A 2 5.55 -15.54 7.31
C LYS A 2 4.63 -14.44 6.79
N ILE A 3 4.70 -13.27 7.37
CA ILE A 3 3.94 -12.10 6.90
C ILE A 3 4.93 -11.17 6.20
N VAL A 4 4.66 -10.89 4.91
CA VAL A 4 5.45 -9.94 4.11
C VAL A 4 4.59 -8.76 3.75
N THR A 5 5.06 -7.55 4.06
CA THR A 5 4.38 -6.32 3.64
C THR A 5 5.16 -5.63 2.53
N ILE A 6 4.46 -5.04 1.56
CA ILE A 6 5.08 -4.36 0.43
C ILE A 6 4.57 -2.93 0.33
N SER A 7 5.40 -1.99 0.76
CA SER A 7 5.26 -0.57 0.46
C SER A 7 5.94 -0.26 -0.88
N ARG A 8 5.43 0.71 -1.65
CA ARG A 8 5.87 0.89 -3.04
C ARG A 8 5.61 2.29 -3.57
N GLU A 9 6.51 2.80 -4.39
CA GLU A 9 6.24 3.96 -5.24
C GLU A 9 5.27 3.60 -6.37
N PHE A 10 4.52 4.59 -6.87
CA PHE A 10 3.66 4.42 -8.04
C PHE A 10 4.51 4.11 -9.29
N GLY A 11 4.10 3.12 -10.06
CA GLY A 11 4.85 2.69 -11.26
C GLY A 11 6.10 1.85 -10.98
N SER A 12 6.51 1.64 -9.71
CA SER A 12 7.70 0.83 -9.38
C SER A 12 7.55 -0.67 -9.66
N GLY A 13 6.33 -1.17 -9.94
CA GLY A 13 6.08 -2.61 -10.11
C GLY A 13 5.83 -3.36 -8.80
N GLY A 14 5.72 -2.66 -7.67
CA GLY A 14 5.56 -3.30 -6.35
C GLY A 14 4.33 -4.19 -6.22
N ARG A 15 3.20 -3.86 -6.89
CA ARG A 15 2.02 -4.73 -6.94
C ARG A 15 2.31 -6.06 -7.64
N GLU A 16 2.92 -5.99 -8.82
CA GLU A 16 3.32 -7.19 -9.58
C GLU A 16 4.32 -8.03 -8.80
N LEU A 17 5.28 -7.37 -8.15
CA LEU A 17 6.26 -8.03 -7.29
C LEU A 17 5.56 -8.78 -6.15
N GLY A 18 4.62 -8.14 -5.45
CA GLY A 18 3.86 -8.77 -4.37
C GLY A 18 3.11 -10.01 -4.81
N LYS A 19 2.37 -9.93 -5.91
CA LYS A 19 1.62 -11.05 -6.46
C LYS A 19 2.53 -12.22 -6.85
N ARG A 20 3.59 -11.94 -7.62
CA ARG A 20 4.55 -12.98 -8.05
C ARG A 20 5.34 -13.58 -6.89
N LEU A 21 5.65 -12.77 -5.87
CA LEU A 21 6.32 -13.26 -4.66
C LEU A 21 5.41 -14.21 -3.89
N ALA A 22 4.15 -13.86 -3.72
CA ALA A 22 3.15 -14.71 -3.07
C ALA A 22 2.99 -16.05 -3.81
N ASP A 23 2.89 -16.01 -5.15
CA ASP A 23 2.84 -17.21 -6.01
C ASP A 23 4.10 -18.09 -5.80
N ALA A 24 5.30 -17.48 -5.78
CA ALA A 24 6.56 -18.20 -5.59
C ALA A 24 6.74 -18.80 -4.18
N LEU A 25 6.07 -18.22 -3.20
CA LEU A 25 6.04 -18.70 -1.82
C LEU A 25 4.84 -19.63 -1.53
N ASN A 26 3.91 -19.76 -2.49
CA ASN A 26 2.65 -20.50 -2.36
C ASN A 26 1.80 -20.03 -1.16
N ILE A 27 1.66 -18.72 -1.02
CA ILE A 27 0.86 -18.05 0.03
C ILE A 27 -0.08 -16.99 -0.58
N PRO A 28 -1.18 -16.63 0.08
CA PRO A 28 -2.10 -15.60 -0.43
C PRO A 28 -1.45 -14.22 -0.54
N CYS A 29 -1.91 -13.44 -1.52
CA CYS A 29 -1.58 -12.03 -1.69
C CYS A 29 -2.83 -11.18 -1.52
N TYR A 30 -2.77 -10.17 -0.66
CA TYR A 30 -3.86 -9.24 -0.41
C TYR A 30 -3.46 -7.82 -0.87
N ASP A 31 -4.21 -7.28 -1.81
CA ASP A 31 -4.05 -5.92 -2.37
C ASP A 31 -5.45 -5.26 -2.48
N HIS A 32 -6.04 -5.24 -3.65
CA HIS A 32 -7.38 -4.67 -3.86
C HIS A 32 -8.50 -5.52 -3.29
N GLU A 33 -8.29 -6.80 -3.14
CA GLU A 33 -9.26 -7.74 -2.57
C GLU A 33 -9.74 -7.30 -1.19
N ILE A 34 -8.90 -6.59 -0.43
CA ILE A 34 -9.28 -6.00 0.86
C ILE A 34 -10.46 -5.02 0.71
N ILE A 35 -10.49 -4.22 -0.37
CA ILE A 35 -11.61 -3.30 -0.64
C ILE A 35 -12.91 -4.09 -0.83
N ASP A 36 -12.87 -5.10 -1.69
CA ASP A 36 -14.05 -5.90 -2.00
C ASP A 36 -14.57 -6.62 -0.75
N MET A 37 -13.68 -7.12 0.09
CA MET A 37 -14.05 -7.73 1.39
C MET A 37 -14.69 -6.71 2.36
N ILE A 38 -14.18 -5.47 2.42
CA ILE A 38 -14.76 -4.40 3.24
C ILE A 38 -16.16 -4.05 2.74
N VAL A 39 -16.32 -3.87 1.43
CA VAL A 39 -17.61 -3.59 0.81
C VAL A 39 -18.62 -4.68 1.10
N GLN A 40 -18.25 -5.96 0.94
CA GLN A 40 -19.13 -7.10 1.21
C GLN A 40 -19.48 -7.23 2.68
N ARG A 41 -18.54 -7.00 3.59
CA ARG A 41 -18.76 -7.23 5.03
C ARG A 41 -19.51 -6.11 5.72
N TYR A 42 -19.25 -4.86 5.31
CA TYR A 42 -19.77 -3.67 6.01
C TYR A 42 -20.79 -2.87 5.20
N GLY A 43 -21.03 -3.22 3.92
CA GLY A 43 -22.02 -2.56 3.07
C GLY A 43 -21.66 -1.14 2.64
N PHE A 44 -20.40 -0.74 2.71
CA PHE A 44 -19.95 0.58 2.26
C PHE A 44 -19.97 0.69 0.72
N ASP A 45 -20.12 1.92 0.22
CA ASP A 45 -19.94 2.18 -1.22
C ASP A 45 -18.51 1.90 -1.68
N LYS A 46 -18.36 1.14 -2.76
CA LYS A 46 -17.04 0.70 -3.26
C LYS A 46 -16.15 1.87 -3.67
N ASN A 47 -16.70 2.89 -4.35
CA ASN A 47 -15.92 4.03 -4.80
C ASN A 47 -15.41 4.82 -3.61
N TYR A 48 -16.26 4.99 -2.58
CA TYR A 48 -15.88 5.68 -1.36
C TYR A 48 -14.81 4.90 -0.57
N VAL A 49 -14.94 3.58 -0.41
CA VAL A 49 -13.91 2.74 0.22
C VAL A 49 -12.58 2.82 -0.53
N THR A 50 -12.62 2.74 -1.86
CA THR A 50 -11.41 2.86 -2.69
C THR A 50 -10.72 4.21 -2.48
N HIS A 51 -11.50 5.27 -2.44
CA HIS A 51 -11.00 6.63 -2.24
C HIS A 51 -10.32 6.78 -0.86
N VAL A 52 -11.00 6.37 0.20
CA VAL A 52 -10.49 6.47 1.59
C VAL A 52 -9.28 5.55 1.82
N SER A 53 -9.27 4.36 1.23
CA SER A 53 -8.25 3.33 1.50
C SER A 53 -6.88 3.60 0.90
N GLU A 54 -6.77 4.45 -0.10
CA GLU A 54 -5.50 4.70 -0.81
C GLU A 54 -5.15 6.18 -0.95
N ARG A 55 -6.10 7.11 -0.81
CA ARG A 55 -5.87 8.48 -1.29
C ARG A 55 -6.14 9.59 -0.31
N ASP A 56 -7.21 9.53 0.46
CA ASP A 56 -7.55 10.65 1.32
C ASP A 56 -8.31 10.17 2.55
N ILE A 57 -7.63 10.01 3.63
CA ILE A 57 -8.23 10.48 4.86
C ILE A 57 -7.91 11.97 4.88
N ASN A 58 -8.76 12.79 4.26
CA ASN A 58 -8.89 14.17 4.63
C ASN A 58 -9.48 14.25 6.03
N VAL A 59 -8.80 13.61 6.96
CA VAL A 59 -8.95 13.92 8.36
C VAL A 59 -8.27 15.26 8.50
N PHE A 60 -9.05 16.30 8.28
CA PHE A 60 -8.73 17.59 8.84
C PHE A 60 -8.60 17.35 10.35
N TYR A 61 -7.40 17.04 10.81
CA TYR A 61 -7.00 17.33 12.16
C TYR A 61 -6.66 18.83 12.15
N PRO A 62 -7.56 19.69 12.57
CA PRO A 62 -7.21 21.06 12.80
C PRO A 62 -6.21 21.07 13.95
N THR A 63 -4.99 21.41 13.67
CA THR A 63 -3.87 21.58 14.63
C THR A 63 -4.03 22.83 15.49
N THR A 64 -5.22 23.41 15.59
CA THR A 64 -5.46 24.62 16.37
C THR A 64 -6.49 24.42 17.47
N ILE A 65 -6.25 25.10 18.57
CA ILE A 65 -6.99 25.12 19.85
C ILE A 65 -8.54 25.33 19.73
N ALA A 66 -9.04 25.68 18.56
CA ALA A 66 -10.47 25.83 18.25
C ALA A 66 -11.27 24.49 18.24
N HIS A 67 -10.60 23.36 18.43
CA HIS A 67 -11.12 21.99 18.26
C HIS A 67 -12.04 21.45 19.34
N ARG A 68 -12.22 22.15 20.43
CA ARG A 68 -13.04 21.64 21.54
C ARG A 68 -14.55 21.63 21.27
N PHE A 69 -15.03 22.16 20.14
CA PHE A 69 -16.45 22.33 19.86
C PHE A 69 -16.94 21.90 18.47
N MET A 70 -16.12 21.25 17.66
CA MET A 70 -16.60 20.73 16.36
C MET A 70 -17.18 19.34 16.51
N ILE A 71 -18.46 19.21 16.20
CA ILE A 71 -19.11 17.92 15.92
C ILE A 71 -18.41 17.33 14.69
N PRO A 72 -17.90 16.08 14.74
CA PRO A 72 -17.26 15.46 13.59
C PRO A 72 -18.21 15.48 12.39
N HIS A 73 -17.77 16.00 11.26
CA HIS A 73 -18.54 15.96 10.02
C HIS A 73 -18.84 14.48 9.68
N PRO A 74 -20.05 14.11 9.22
CA PRO A 74 -20.40 12.70 8.92
C PRO A 74 -19.38 11.98 8.03
N GLU A 75 -18.80 12.67 7.07
CA GLU A 75 -17.74 12.15 6.18
C GLU A 75 -16.46 11.76 6.92
N VAL A 76 -16.05 12.54 7.92
CA VAL A 76 -14.87 12.23 8.76
C VAL A 76 -15.12 10.98 9.60
N GLN A 77 -16.32 10.86 10.15
CA GLN A 77 -16.70 9.69 10.93
C GLN A 77 -16.75 8.42 10.06
N GLN A 78 -17.30 8.51 8.86
CA GLN A 78 -17.36 7.38 7.93
C GLN A 78 -15.95 6.97 7.44
N SER A 79 -15.06 7.93 7.15
CA SER A 79 -13.68 7.63 6.79
C SER A 79 -12.92 6.90 7.90
N ALA A 80 -13.11 7.32 9.16
CA ALA A 80 -12.52 6.64 10.32
C ALA A 80 -13.06 5.20 10.49
N GLN A 81 -14.35 4.98 10.27
CA GLN A 81 -14.96 3.64 10.32
C GLN A 81 -14.39 2.71 9.24
N ILE A 82 -14.18 3.22 8.03
CA ILE A 82 -13.56 2.43 6.93
C ILE A 82 -12.11 2.09 7.27
N ALA A 83 -11.34 3.03 7.80
CA ALA A 83 -9.95 2.79 8.20
C ALA A 83 -9.89 1.71 9.30
N GLU A 84 -10.75 1.79 10.31
CA GLU A 84 -10.84 0.79 11.38
C GLU A 84 -11.24 -0.58 10.84
N ALA A 85 -12.26 -0.65 9.97
CA ALA A 85 -12.68 -1.87 9.31
C ALA A 85 -11.56 -2.51 8.49
N GLN A 86 -10.77 -1.68 7.78
CA GLN A 86 -9.59 -2.12 7.04
C GLN A 86 -8.53 -2.71 7.97
N HIS A 87 -8.20 -2.03 9.08
CA HIS A 87 -7.21 -2.50 10.04
C HIS A 87 -7.60 -3.82 10.68
N GLN A 88 -8.85 -3.96 11.09
CA GLN A 88 -9.37 -5.20 11.67
C GLN A 88 -9.30 -6.35 10.67
N LEU A 89 -9.77 -6.13 9.43
CA LEU A 89 -9.72 -7.15 8.39
C LEU A 89 -8.28 -7.58 8.07
N MET A 90 -7.35 -6.64 7.98
CA MET A 90 -5.93 -6.95 7.72
C MET A 90 -5.33 -7.79 8.85
N LYS A 91 -5.61 -7.47 10.12
CA LYS A 91 -5.17 -8.27 11.27
C LYS A 91 -5.79 -9.66 11.27
N GLU A 92 -7.08 -9.78 10.95
CA GLU A 92 -7.76 -11.07 10.82
C GLU A 92 -7.10 -11.93 9.72
N LEU A 93 -6.91 -11.39 8.52
CA LEU A 93 -6.27 -12.11 7.41
C LEU A 93 -4.85 -12.54 7.75
N ALA A 94 -4.06 -11.66 8.37
CA ALA A 94 -2.70 -11.96 8.79
C ALA A 94 -2.65 -13.04 9.89
N SER A 95 -3.67 -13.13 10.76
CA SER A 95 -3.73 -14.14 11.81
C SER A 95 -4.08 -15.55 11.29
N GLN A 96 -4.65 -15.65 10.10
CA GLN A 96 -5.04 -16.93 9.49
C GLN A 96 -3.86 -17.73 8.93
N GLY A 97 -2.71 -17.09 8.67
CA GLY A 97 -1.53 -17.76 8.16
C GLY A 97 -0.55 -16.87 7.43
N ASP A 98 0.38 -17.52 6.71
CA ASP A 98 1.38 -16.83 5.90
C ASP A 98 0.71 -16.03 4.79
N CYS A 99 1.17 -14.79 4.55
CA CYS A 99 0.59 -13.93 3.50
C CYS A 99 1.55 -12.83 3.03
N VAL A 100 1.24 -12.28 1.85
CA VAL A 100 1.81 -11.03 1.35
C VAL A 100 0.72 -9.96 1.36
N MET A 101 0.97 -8.80 1.95
CA MET A 101 0.06 -7.65 1.92
C MET A 101 0.70 -6.47 1.21
N VAL A 102 -0.03 -5.87 0.27
CA VAL A 102 0.47 -4.78 -0.56
C VAL A 102 -0.18 -3.45 -0.20
N GLY A 103 0.61 -2.52 0.35
CA GLY A 103 0.20 -1.16 0.69
C GLY A 103 -0.59 -1.05 1.99
N ARG A 104 -1.44 0.01 2.08
CA ARG A 104 -2.38 0.27 3.19
C ARG A 104 -1.73 0.35 4.57
N CYS A 105 -0.47 0.80 4.62
CA CYS A 105 0.34 0.79 5.84
C CYS A 105 0.37 -0.56 6.57
N ALA A 106 0.34 -1.67 5.83
CA ALA A 106 0.37 -3.01 6.40
C ALA A 106 1.56 -3.24 7.32
N ASP A 107 2.70 -2.63 7.00
CA ASP A 107 3.92 -2.66 7.80
C ASP A 107 3.74 -2.05 9.20
N VAL A 108 2.92 -1.00 9.32
CA VAL A 108 2.60 -0.34 10.61
C VAL A 108 1.46 -1.06 11.33
N ILE A 109 0.38 -1.38 10.60
CA ILE A 109 -0.83 -2.00 11.18
C ILE A 109 -0.52 -3.39 11.74
N LEU A 110 0.37 -4.14 11.11
CA LEU A 110 0.74 -5.51 11.48
C LEU A 110 2.03 -5.59 12.29
N GLN A 111 2.58 -4.48 12.78
CA GLN A 111 3.88 -4.44 13.48
C GLN A 111 3.99 -5.43 14.64
N ASP A 112 2.91 -5.68 15.37
CA ASP A 112 2.86 -6.62 16.48
C ASP A 112 3.10 -8.08 16.05
N LEU A 113 2.82 -8.38 14.78
CA LEU A 113 3.05 -9.69 14.15
C LEU A 113 4.45 -9.82 13.54
N LYS A 114 5.29 -8.80 13.69
CA LYS A 114 6.68 -8.75 13.19
C LYS A 114 6.82 -9.13 11.72
N PRO A 115 6.12 -8.43 10.81
CA PRO A 115 6.19 -8.71 9.38
C PRO A 115 7.58 -8.38 8.83
N MET A 116 7.95 -9.02 7.73
CA MET A 116 9.07 -8.56 6.90
C MET A 116 8.59 -7.41 6.00
N ASN A 117 9.11 -6.21 6.22
CA ASN A 117 8.71 -5.01 5.49
C ASN A 117 9.64 -4.77 4.30
N ILE A 118 9.04 -4.73 3.10
CA ILE A 118 9.75 -4.48 1.83
C ILE A 118 9.29 -3.15 1.26
N PHE A 119 10.24 -2.34 0.76
CA PHE A 119 9.95 -1.13 -0.02
C PHE A 119 10.41 -1.31 -1.47
N VAL A 120 9.51 -1.01 -2.44
CA VAL A 120 9.80 -1.16 -3.87
C VAL A 120 9.80 0.21 -4.54
N TYR A 121 10.91 0.56 -5.18
CA TYR A 121 11.10 1.84 -5.85
C TYR A 121 11.75 1.67 -7.23
N ALA A 122 11.73 2.71 -8.03
CA ALA A 122 12.45 2.75 -9.29
C ALA A 122 12.76 4.20 -9.69
N ASP A 123 13.67 4.39 -10.63
CA ASP A 123 13.89 5.68 -11.27
C ASP A 123 12.62 6.16 -12.01
N GLN A 124 12.56 7.47 -12.26
CA GLN A 124 11.39 8.10 -12.86
C GLN A 124 11.10 7.57 -14.27
N GLN A 125 12.11 7.27 -15.05
CA GLN A 125 11.97 6.81 -16.43
C GLN A 125 11.40 5.39 -16.49
N SER A 126 11.90 4.48 -15.67
CA SER A 126 11.38 3.11 -15.53
C SER A 126 9.93 3.09 -15.05
N LYS A 127 9.58 3.95 -14.07
CA LYS A 127 8.21 4.11 -13.60
C LYS A 127 7.28 4.61 -14.70
N LEU A 128 7.69 5.66 -15.42
CA LEU A 128 6.91 6.23 -16.52
C LEU A 128 6.65 5.19 -17.63
N LYS A 129 7.69 4.50 -18.08
CA LYS A 129 7.58 3.44 -19.10
C LYS A 129 6.59 2.34 -18.68
N ARG A 130 6.60 1.92 -17.40
CA ARG A 130 5.65 0.91 -16.90
C ARG A 130 4.22 1.44 -16.86
N CYS A 131 4.03 2.72 -16.50
CA CYS A 131 2.70 3.33 -16.51
C CYS A 131 2.14 3.39 -17.92
N GLN A 132 2.91 3.86 -18.90
CA GLN A 132 2.51 3.94 -20.31
C GLN A 132 2.15 2.56 -20.89
N ASN A 133 2.91 1.52 -20.55
CA ASN A 133 2.61 0.14 -21.01
C ASN A 133 1.36 -0.47 -20.37
N ARG A 134 0.77 0.17 -19.36
CA ARG A 134 -0.42 -0.31 -18.62
C ARG A 134 -1.65 0.60 -18.83
N GLU A 135 -1.49 1.68 -19.56
CA GLU A 135 -2.65 2.52 -19.91
C GLU A 135 -3.67 1.69 -20.68
N GLU A 136 -4.90 1.70 -20.20
CA GLU A 136 -6.03 1.15 -20.95
C GLU A 136 -6.30 2.05 -22.16
N GLU A 137 -6.83 1.50 -23.25
CA GLU A 137 -7.03 2.19 -24.54
C GLU A 137 -7.77 3.53 -24.47
N ASN A 138 -8.39 3.85 -23.34
CA ASN A 138 -9.21 5.06 -23.14
C ASN A 138 -8.57 6.14 -22.24
N GLU A 139 -7.41 5.91 -21.63
CA GLU A 139 -6.74 6.88 -20.76
C GLU A 139 -5.36 7.26 -21.33
N HIS A 140 -5.29 8.26 -22.18
CA HIS A 140 -4.02 8.78 -22.68
C HIS A 140 -3.56 9.98 -21.86
N PHE A 141 -2.62 9.75 -20.93
CA PHE A 141 -1.94 10.83 -20.22
C PHE A 141 -0.70 11.29 -21.00
N THR A 142 -0.51 12.59 -21.09
CA THR A 142 0.79 13.13 -21.47
C THR A 142 1.84 12.74 -20.42
N GLU A 143 3.11 12.67 -20.83
CA GLU A 143 4.21 12.40 -19.90
C GLU A 143 4.18 13.31 -18.67
N LYS A 144 3.93 14.61 -18.87
CA LYS A 144 3.84 15.61 -17.80
C LYS A 144 2.70 15.33 -16.82
N GLU A 145 1.54 14.93 -17.32
CA GLU A 145 0.38 14.55 -16.49
C GLU A 145 0.65 13.28 -15.70
N MET A 146 1.25 12.28 -16.34
CA MET A 146 1.63 11.04 -15.67
C MET A 146 2.65 11.29 -14.55
N LEU A 147 3.67 12.10 -14.80
CA LEU A 147 4.64 12.49 -13.77
C LEU A 147 4.00 13.23 -12.59
N LYS A 148 3.03 14.11 -12.87
CA LYS A 148 2.27 14.79 -11.82
C LYS A 148 1.44 13.80 -11.01
N ARG A 149 0.74 12.87 -11.69
CA ARG A 149 -0.07 11.81 -11.06
C ARG A 149 0.77 10.90 -10.18
N MET A 150 1.94 10.46 -10.65
CA MET A 150 2.88 9.64 -9.89
C MET A 150 3.30 10.32 -8.57
N LYS A 151 3.73 11.58 -8.65
CA LYS A 151 4.11 12.37 -7.46
C LYS A 151 2.96 12.57 -6.50
N GLN A 152 1.76 12.82 -7.02
CA GLN A 152 0.57 13.01 -6.20
C GLN A 152 0.22 11.73 -5.43
N ILE A 153 0.18 10.58 -6.09
CA ILE A 153 -0.13 9.29 -5.44
C ILE A 153 0.91 8.93 -4.39
N ASP A 154 2.19 9.15 -4.66
CA ASP A 154 3.25 8.87 -3.70
C ASP A 154 3.20 9.81 -2.50
N LYS A 155 2.83 11.09 -2.71
CA LYS A 155 2.57 12.05 -1.62
C LYS A 155 1.37 11.63 -0.77
N GLU A 156 0.28 11.16 -1.38
CA GLU A 156 -0.90 10.67 -0.68
C GLU A 156 -0.56 9.44 0.19
N ARG A 157 0.25 8.52 -0.32
CA ARG A 157 0.74 7.35 0.45
C ARG A 157 1.60 7.75 1.65
N ALA A 158 2.48 8.74 1.45
CA ALA A 158 3.29 9.29 2.54
C ALA A 158 2.40 9.93 3.61
N ALA A 159 1.46 10.78 3.21
CA ALA A 159 0.52 11.43 4.13
C ALA A 159 -0.37 10.42 4.87
N TYR A 160 -0.83 9.36 4.18
CA TYR A 160 -1.57 8.29 4.84
C TYR A 160 -0.75 7.57 5.92
N ARG A 161 0.55 7.32 5.65
CA ARG A 161 1.45 6.71 6.64
C ARG A 161 1.69 7.60 7.85
N GLU A 162 1.85 8.92 7.67
CA GLU A 162 2.04 9.90 8.75
C GLU A 162 0.90 9.91 9.78
N LEU A 163 -0.30 9.40 9.42
CA LEU A 163 -1.42 9.26 10.37
C LEU A 163 -1.18 8.16 11.42
N PHE A 164 -0.30 7.20 11.16
CA PHE A 164 -0.12 6.02 11.99
C PHE A 164 1.30 5.86 12.57
N THR A 165 2.27 6.61 12.07
CA THR A 165 3.66 6.54 12.52
C THR A 165 4.40 7.85 12.24
N GLU A 166 5.43 8.12 13.03
CA GLU A 166 6.37 9.23 12.79
C GLU A 166 7.47 8.86 11.78
N ASP A 167 7.52 7.60 11.33
CA ASP A 167 8.50 7.13 10.37
C ASP A 167 8.20 7.61 8.95
N ASP A 168 9.19 8.17 8.28
CA ASP A 168 9.07 8.65 6.91
C ASP A 168 8.80 7.50 5.92
N TRP A 169 7.84 7.70 5.04
CA TRP A 169 7.55 6.78 3.95
C TRP A 169 8.70 6.74 2.94
N GLY A 170 9.15 5.53 2.57
CA GLY A 170 10.25 5.32 1.63
C GLY A 170 11.65 5.50 2.21
N LYS A 171 11.78 5.86 3.48
CA LYS A 171 13.06 5.92 4.19
C LYS A 171 13.56 4.50 4.46
N LYS A 172 14.75 4.19 3.98
CA LYS A 172 15.32 2.82 4.01
C LYS A 172 15.34 2.20 5.40
N GLU A 173 15.49 3.00 6.45
CA GLU A 173 15.55 2.57 7.85
C GLU A 173 14.21 2.00 8.35
N SER A 174 13.10 2.34 7.70
CA SER A 174 11.76 1.83 8.04
C SER A 174 11.45 0.46 7.41
N TYR A 175 12.38 -0.09 6.61
CA TYR A 175 12.15 -1.33 5.86
C TYR A 175 13.31 -2.31 6.02
N HIS A 176 12.99 -3.61 6.01
CA HIS A 176 13.99 -4.69 6.09
C HIS A 176 14.69 -4.93 4.74
N LEU A 177 14.01 -4.62 3.62
CA LEU A 177 14.55 -4.75 2.28
C LEU A 177 14.00 -3.64 1.38
N CYS A 178 14.91 -2.89 0.70
CA CYS A 178 14.54 -1.92 -0.31
C CYS A 178 14.98 -2.45 -1.69
N ILE A 179 14.01 -2.57 -2.62
CA ILE A 179 14.23 -3.17 -3.93
C ILE A 179 14.15 -2.09 -5.02
N ASN A 180 15.26 -1.83 -5.68
CA ASN A 180 15.31 -1.03 -6.90
C ASN A 180 14.95 -1.89 -8.11
N THR A 181 13.88 -1.51 -8.81
CA THR A 181 13.38 -2.24 -9.99
C THR A 181 13.65 -1.50 -11.30
N SER A 182 14.53 -0.48 -11.29
CA SER A 182 14.89 0.29 -12.49
C SER A 182 15.47 -0.62 -13.55
N ASP A 183 15.01 -0.49 -14.79
CA ASP A 183 15.45 -1.25 -15.96
C ASP A 183 15.41 -2.78 -15.80
N ARG A 184 14.58 -3.29 -14.90
CA ARG A 184 14.42 -4.74 -14.66
C ARG A 184 12.98 -5.19 -14.90
N GLU A 185 12.84 -6.36 -15.42
CA GLU A 185 11.58 -7.08 -15.42
C GLU A 185 11.33 -7.68 -14.03
N ILE A 186 10.18 -7.41 -13.46
CA ILE A 186 9.85 -7.84 -12.09
C ILE A 186 10.00 -9.35 -11.91
N LYS A 187 9.57 -10.14 -12.92
CA LYS A 187 9.64 -11.61 -12.86
C LYS A 187 11.07 -12.14 -12.64
N THR A 188 12.11 -11.44 -13.12
CA THR A 188 13.50 -11.88 -13.00
C THR A 188 14.07 -11.72 -11.60
N LEU A 189 13.47 -10.85 -10.79
CA LEU A 189 13.89 -10.57 -9.41
C LEU A 189 13.30 -11.57 -8.40
N ILE A 190 12.17 -12.20 -8.75
CA ILE A 190 11.39 -13.01 -7.81
C ILE A 190 12.17 -14.17 -7.19
N PRO A 191 12.97 -14.98 -7.92
CA PRO A 191 13.68 -16.10 -7.30
C PRO A 191 14.59 -15.67 -6.16
N ALA A 192 15.36 -14.59 -6.34
CA ALA A 192 16.26 -14.08 -5.31
C ALA A 192 15.51 -13.50 -4.11
N ILE A 193 14.41 -12.77 -4.37
CA ILE A 193 13.59 -12.17 -3.30
C ILE A 193 12.88 -13.28 -2.50
N ALA A 194 12.32 -14.27 -3.16
CA ALA A 194 11.66 -15.40 -2.50
C ALA A 194 12.62 -16.19 -1.61
N GLU A 195 13.86 -16.39 -2.07
CA GLU A 195 14.89 -17.04 -1.27
C GLU A 195 15.28 -16.20 -0.05
N TYR A 196 15.45 -14.90 -0.23
CA TYR A 196 15.71 -13.98 0.89
C TYR A 196 14.59 -14.03 1.94
N VAL A 197 13.32 -14.02 1.50
CA VAL A 197 12.16 -14.15 2.41
C VAL A 197 12.17 -15.48 3.16
N ARG A 198 12.51 -16.61 2.49
CA ARG A 198 12.63 -17.90 3.17
C ARG A 198 13.68 -17.90 4.25
N LEU A 199 14.85 -17.34 3.95
CA LEU A 199 15.96 -17.22 4.90
C LEU A 199 15.64 -16.27 6.07
N TRP A 200 14.86 -15.21 5.81
CA TRP A 200 14.44 -14.27 6.85
C TRP A 200 13.58 -14.93 7.92
N PHE A 201 12.76 -15.89 7.54
CA PHE A 201 11.84 -16.59 8.44
C PHE A 201 12.32 -18.00 8.82
N ALA A 202 13.52 -18.40 8.47
CA ALA A 202 14.15 -19.66 8.88
C ALA A 202 14.67 -19.52 10.32
#